data_dc300ea14f13aa118e4b07a9de25c212
#
_entry.id   dc300ea14f13aa118e4b07a9de25c212
#
_cell.length_a   1.000
_cell.length_b   1.000
_cell.length_c   1.000
_cell.angle_alpha   90.00
_cell.angle_beta   90.00
_cell.angle_gamma   90.00
#
_symmetry.space_group_name_H-M   'P 1'
#
loop_
_entity.id
_entity.type
_entity.pdbx_description
1 polymer ?
#
loop_
_entity_poly.entity_id
_entity_poly.type
_entity_poly.pdbx_seq_one_letter_code
_entity_poly.pdbx_strand_id
1 'polypeptide(L)'
;MKSIVLLRHGESIWNKENRFTGWTDVDLTEKGVAEAYRAGNLLKEKGYVFNKAYTSYLKRAVKTLNCVLDRMDQDWIPVEKSWRLNEKHYGSLQGLNKSETAQKYGDEQVLIWRRSYDIAPLPLSEDDPRNPRFDIRYKDVPDKELPRTESLKDTVERILPYWKEVIFPTLRTADQILSLIHI
;
A
#
# COMPACT_ATOMS: atom_id res chain seq x y z
N MET A 1 4.13 15.30 21.89
CA MET A 1 4.01 13.81 21.99
C MET A 1 4.39 13.22 20.63
N LYS A 2 5.34 12.30 20.60
CA LYS A 2 5.74 11.64 19.35
C LYS A 2 4.65 10.69 18.88
N SER A 3 4.21 10.82 17.64
CA SER A 3 3.12 10.01 17.10
C SER A 3 3.31 9.68 15.63
N ILE A 4 2.75 8.55 15.21
CA ILE A 4 2.58 8.17 13.82
C ILE A 4 1.09 8.05 13.52
N VAL A 5 0.66 8.67 12.43
CA VAL A 5 -0.67 8.45 11.88
C VAL A 5 -0.56 7.46 10.73
N LEU A 6 -1.29 6.36 10.84
CA LEU A 6 -1.42 5.37 9.76
C LEU A 6 -2.73 5.65 9.02
N LEU A 7 -2.63 5.95 7.74
CA LEU A 7 -3.77 6.27 6.90
C LEU A 7 -3.86 5.28 5.73
N ARG A 8 -5.03 4.66 5.56
CA ARG A 8 -5.28 3.83 4.39
C ARG A 8 -5.64 4.69 3.19
N HIS A 9 -5.22 4.27 1.99
CA HIS A 9 -5.63 4.92 0.74
C HIS A 9 -7.15 4.89 0.54
N GLY A 10 -7.69 5.89 -0.17
CA GLY A 10 -9.10 5.95 -0.58
C GLY A 10 -9.51 4.80 -1.49
N GLU A 11 -10.82 4.64 -1.75
CA GLU A 11 -11.34 3.60 -2.62
C GLU A 11 -10.67 3.63 -3.99
N SER A 12 -10.07 2.50 -4.40
CA SER A 12 -9.51 2.33 -5.75
C SER A 12 -10.55 1.75 -6.72
N ILE A 13 -10.27 1.87 -8.03
CA ILE A 13 -11.13 1.30 -9.09
C ILE A 13 -11.36 -0.20 -8.83
N TRP A 14 -10.31 -0.96 -8.50
CA TRP A 14 -10.45 -2.40 -8.24
C TRP A 14 -11.04 -2.74 -6.87
N ASN A 15 -11.02 -1.82 -5.89
CA ASN A 15 -11.84 -1.99 -4.69
C ASN A 15 -13.34 -1.93 -5.05
N LYS A 16 -13.75 -0.95 -5.86
CA LYS A 16 -15.13 -0.81 -6.35
C LYS A 16 -15.56 -2.02 -7.18
N GLU A 17 -14.68 -2.56 -8.02
CA GLU A 17 -14.92 -3.73 -8.87
C GLU A 17 -14.79 -5.07 -8.13
N ASN A 18 -14.50 -5.06 -6.83
CA ASN A 18 -14.27 -6.26 -6.02
C ASN A 18 -13.16 -7.17 -6.58
N ARG A 19 -12.04 -6.60 -7.03
CA ARG A 19 -10.88 -7.34 -7.56
C ARG A 19 -9.73 -7.39 -6.58
N PHE A 20 -8.88 -8.41 -6.71
CA PHE A 20 -7.58 -8.46 -6.04
C PHE A 20 -6.64 -7.44 -6.66
N THR A 21 -6.12 -6.50 -5.88
CA THR A 21 -5.28 -5.41 -6.40
C THR A 21 -3.79 -5.69 -6.25
N GLY A 22 -3.30 -5.85 -5.04
CA GLY A 22 -1.88 -6.07 -4.78
C GLY A 22 -0.99 -4.99 -5.38
N TRP A 23 0.01 -5.39 -6.18
CA TRP A 23 0.97 -4.47 -6.80
C TRP A 23 0.51 -3.88 -8.14
N THR A 24 -0.64 -4.29 -8.64
CA THR A 24 -1.22 -3.64 -9.82
C THR A 24 -1.54 -2.17 -9.51
N ASP A 25 -1.09 -1.28 -10.38
CA ASP A 25 -1.11 0.16 -10.14
C ASP A 25 -2.41 0.82 -10.64
N VAL A 26 -3.51 0.52 -9.98
CA VAL A 26 -4.83 1.10 -10.26
C VAL A 26 -5.02 2.44 -9.56
N ASP A 27 -5.85 3.28 -10.15
CA ASP A 27 -6.16 4.61 -9.65
C ASP A 27 -7.25 4.61 -8.57
N LEU A 28 -7.42 5.75 -7.92
CA LEU A 28 -8.56 6.03 -7.05
C LEU A 28 -9.84 6.24 -7.89
N THR A 29 -10.99 5.93 -7.29
CA THR A 29 -12.29 6.41 -7.78
C THR A 29 -12.50 7.87 -7.36
N GLU A 30 -13.48 8.56 -7.94
CA GLU A 30 -13.90 9.88 -7.47
C GLU A 30 -14.25 9.88 -5.98
N LYS A 31 -14.92 8.81 -5.52
CA LYS A 31 -15.21 8.60 -4.11
C LYS A 31 -13.92 8.47 -3.30
N GLY A 32 -12.93 7.72 -3.78
CA GLY A 32 -11.63 7.56 -3.10
C GLY A 32 -10.87 8.88 -2.98
N VAL A 33 -10.96 9.75 -3.98
CA VAL A 33 -10.41 11.11 -3.92
C VAL A 33 -11.15 11.95 -2.87
N ALA A 34 -12.48 11.89 -2.84
CA ALA A 34 -13.29 12.59 -1.83
C ALA A 34 -13.00 12.08 -0.41
N GLU A 35 -12.77 10.77 -0.24
CA GLU A 35 -12.34 10.17 1.04
C GLU A 35 -10.99 10.71 1.49
N ALA A 36 -10.02 10.84 0.57
CA ALA A 36 -8.70 11.39 0.86
C ALA A 36 -8.78 12.86 1.31
N TYR A 37 -9.53 13.70 0.62
CA TYR A 37 -9.76 15.09 1.02
C TYR A 37 -10.44 15.21 2.38
N ARG A 38 -11.44 14.37 2.66
CA ARG A 38 -12.11 14.34 3.96
C ARG A 38 -11.16 13.94 5.08
N ALA A 39 -10.26 12.98 4.85
CA ALA A 39 -9.23 12.60 5.81
C ALA A 39 -8.28 13.78 6.10
N GLY A 40 -7.86 14.53 5.08
CA GLY A 40 -7.04 15.73 5.22
C GLY A 40 -7.73 16.80 6.05
N ASN A 41 -9.00 17.09 5.79
CA ASN A 41 -9.79 18.04 6.58
C ASN A 41 -9.86 17.62 8.07
N LEU A 42 -10.14 16.35 8.33
CA LEU A 42 -10.22 15.81 9.70
C LEU A 42 -8.89 15.93 10.44
N LEU A 43 -7.77 15.64 9.78
CA LEU A 43 -6.45 15.78 10.37
C LEU A 43 -6.10 17.25 10.66
N LYS A 44 -6.44 18.16 9.75
CA LYS A 44 -6.29 19.61 9.92
C LYS A 44 -7.11 20.14 11.10
N GLU A 45 -8.39 19.76 11.19
CA GLU A 45 -9.29 20.14 12.29
C GLU A 45 -8.79 19.65 13.66
N LYS A 46 -8.14 18.47 13.68
CA LYS A 46 -7.52 17.92 14.89
C LYS A 46 -6.15 18.53 15.22
N GLY A 47 -5.66 19.48 14.43
CA GLY A 47 -4.41 20.18 14.66
C GLY A 47 -3.14 19.36 14.41
N TYR A 48 -3.21 18.33 13.55
CA TYR A 48 -2.00 17.59 13.16
C TYR A 48 -1.07 18.45 12.30
N VAL A 49 0.23 18.42 12.63
CA VAL A 49 1.30 19.02 11.83
C VAL A 49 2.40 17.98 11.65
N PHE A 50 2.52 17.45 10.45
CA PHE A 50 3.48 16.41 10.17
C PHE A 50 4.86 16.95 9.81
N ASN A 51 5.91 16.30 10.31
CA ASN A 51 7.29 16.62 9.97
C ASN A 51 7.76 15.89 8.71
N LYS A 52 7.18 14.72 8.44
CA LYS A 52 7.51 13.86 7.28
C LYS A 52 6.36 12.91 6.98
N ALA A 53 6.23 12.54 5.71
CA ALA A 53 5.31 11.51 5.27
C ALA A 53 6.01 10.37 4.53
N TYR A 54 5.44 9.16 4.64
CA TYR A 54 5.87 7.95 3.97
C TYR A 54 4.74 7.36 3.14
N THR A 55 5.05 6.85 1.95
CA THR A 55 4.07 6.18 1.09
C THR A 55 4.70 5.10 0.24
N SER A 56 3.88 4.23 -0.33
CA SER A 56 4.31 3.22 -1.29
C SER A 56 4.57 3.82 -2.68
N TYR A 57 4.99 2.99 -3.64
CA TYR A 57 5.07 3.37 -5.05
C TYR A 57 3.72 3.35 -5.77
N LEU A 58 2.68 2.79 -5.15
CA LEU A 58 1.38 2.61 -5.79
C LEU A 58 0.60 3.94 -5.86
N LYS A 59 0.14 4.29 -7.07
CA LYS A 59 -0.49 5.60 -7.34
C LYS A 59 -1.67 5.92 -6.43
N ARG A 60 -2.48 4.93 -6.06
CA ARG A 60 -3.61 5.13 -5.12
C ARG A 60 -3.16 5.65 -3.75
N ALA A 61 -2.01 5.18 -3.25
CA ALA A 61 -1.46 5.67 -1.99
C ALA A 61 -0.83 7.05 -2.17
N VAL A 62 -0.04 7.25 -3.23
CA VAL A 62 0.59 8.54 -3.55
C VAL A 62 -0.47 9.63 -3.74
N LYS A 63 -1.52 9.36 -4.53
CA LYS A 63 -2.61 10.32 -4.76
C LYS A 63 -3.39 10.62 -3.48
N THR A 64 -3.67 9.59 -2.66
CA THR A 64 -4.31 9.81 -1.35
C THR A 64 -3.47 10.74 -0.48
N LEU A 65 -2.15 10.48 -0.38
CA LEU A 65 -1.26 11.35 0.38
C LEU A 65 -1.28 12.78 -0.13
N ASN A 66 -1.16 12.99 -1.45
CA ASN A 66 -1.17 14.34 -2.03
C ASN A 66 -2.48 15.09 -1.72
N CYS A 67 -3.64 14.43 -1.85
CA CYS A 67 -4.93 15.03 -1.47
C CYS A 67 -5.01 15.41 0.02
N VAL A 68 -4.42 14.57 0.88
CA VAL A 68 -4.38 14.83 2.33
C VAL A 68 -3.51 16.03 2.64
N LEU A 69 -2.28 16.08 2.09
CA LEU A 69 -1.34 17.17 2.33
C LEU A 69 -1.86 18.50 1.78
N ASP A 70 -2.46 18.50 0.58
CA ASP A 70 -3.13 19.69 -0.02
C ASP A 70 -4.19 20.27 0.93
N ARG A 71 -5.06 19.43 1.50
CA ARG A 71 -6.08 19.89 2.47
C ARG A 71 -5.51 20.39 3.79
N MET A 72 -4.35 19.90 4.16
CA MET A 72 -3.67 20.29 5.38
C MET A 72 -2.78 21.54 5.20
N ASP A 73 -2.61 22.05 3.97
CA ASP A 73 -1.61 23.07 3.61
C ASP A 73 -0.18 22.64 3.99
N GLN A 74 0.13 21.34 3.83
CA GLN A 74 1.40 20.74 4.23
C GLN A 74 2.13 20.05 3.05
N ASP A 75 1.90 20.49 1.80
CA ASP A 75 2.60 19.96 0.61
C ASP A 75 4.12 20.14 0.67
N TRP A 76 4.58 21.07 1.49
CA TRP A 76 5.99 21.41 1.68
C TRP A 76 6.79 20.39 2.50
N ILE A 77 6.13 19.46 3.22
CA ILE A 77 6.85 18.49 4.04
C ILE A 77 7.58 17.46 3.18
N PRO A 78 8.72 16.92 3.67
CA PRO A 78 9.39 15.83 2.98
C PRO A 78 8.51 14.58 2.86
N VAL A 79 8.42 14.04 1.64
CA VAL A 79 7.71 12.78 1.36
C VAL A 79 8.70 11.74 0.87
N GLU A 80 8.76 10.60 1.55
CA GLU A 80 9.58 9.48 1.15
C GLU A 80 8.71 8.33 0.62
N LYS A 81 9.07 7.83 -0.58
CA LYS A 81 8.39 6.70 -1.21
C LYS A 81 9.26 5.46 -1.13
N SER A 82 8.65 4.33 -0.80
CA SER A 82 9.37 3.05 -0.79
C SER A 82 8.47 1.93 -1.31
N TRP A 83 9.01 1.09 -2.20
CA TRP A 83 8.35 -0.13 -2.64
C TRP A 83 8.10 -1.10 -1.47
N ARG A 84 8.92 -1.02 -0.41
CA ARG A 84 8.75 -1.83 0.79
C ARG A 84 7.44 -1.52 1.54
N LEU A 85 6.80 -0.39 1.23
CA LEU A 85 5.48 -0.02 1.76
C LEU A 85 4.32 -0.42 0.84
N ASN A 86 4.58 -1.09 -0.29
CA ASN A 86 3.52 -1.58 -1.16
C ASN A 86 2.58 -2.55 -0.42
N GLU A 87 1.36 -2.68 -0.94
CA GLU A 87 0.40 -3.69 -0.51
C GLU A 87 0.99 -5.10 -0.64
N LYS A 88 0.44 -6.07 0.09
CA LYS A 88 0.72 -7.50 -0.11
C LYS A 88 0.56 -7.87 -1.59
N HIS A 89 1.53 -8.61 -2.13
CA HIS A 89 1.47 -9.10 -3.51
C HIS A 89 0.56 -10.31 -3.62
N TYR A 90 -0.55 -10.19 -4.33
CA TYR A 90 -1.53 -11.27 -4.47
C TYR A 90 -1.19 -12.32 -5.55
N GLY A 91 0.01 -12.30 -6.11
CA GLY A 91 0.42 -13.27 -7.11
C GLY A 91 -0.50 -13.32 -8.32
N SER A 92 -0.81 -14.52 -8.78
CA SER A 92 -1.68 -14.76 -9.94
C SER A 92 -3.14 -14.33 -9.73
N LEU A 93 -3.55 -14.07 -8.48
CA LEU A 93 -4.90 -13.58 -8.19
C LEU A 93 -5.11 -12.11 -8.59
N GLN A 94 -4.04 -11.31 -8.79
CA GLN A 94 -4.16 -9.91 -9.18
C GLN A 94 -5.02 -9.76 -10.43
N GLY A 95 -6.03 -8.89 -10.36
CA GLY A 95 -7.01 -8.63 -11.41
C GLY A 95 -8.24 -9.53 -11.40
N LEU A 96 -8.21 -10.67 -10.71
CA LEU A 96 -9.37 -11.54 -10.61
C LEU A 96 -10.45 -10.93 -9.71
N ASN A 97 -11.72 -11.13 -10.06
CA ASN A 97 -12.83 -10.77 -9.21
C ASN A 97 -12.89 -11.73 -8.01
N LYS A 98 -13.06 -11.18 -6.79
CA LYS A 98 -13.02 -11.98 -5.56
C LYS A 98 -14.18 -12.97 -5.45
N SER A 99 -15.38 -12.57 -5.89
CA SER A 99 -16.56 -13.44 -5.85
C SER A 99 -16.46 -14.58 -6.86
N GLU A 100 -16.02 -14.29 -8.09
CA GLU A 100 -15.80 -15.31 -9.11
C GLU A 100 -14.68 -16.28 -8.69
N THR A 101 -13.63 -15.76 -8.06
CA THR A 101 -12.54 -16.58 -7.52
C THR A 101 -13.05 -17.50 -6.40
N ALA A 102 -13.93 -17.01 -5.53
CA ALA A 102 -14.56 -17.80 -4.49
C ALA A 102 -15.49 -18.90 -5.06
N GLN A 103 -16.23 -18.60 -6.11
CA GLN A 103 -17.03 -19.63 -6.83
C GLN A 103 -16.14 -20.75 -7.40
N LYS A 104 -14.95 -20.40 -7.89
CA LYS A 104 -14.01 -21.36 -8.53
C LYS A 104 -13.23 -22.19 -7.53
N TYR A 105 -12.76 -21.60 -6.45
CA TYR A 105 -11.81 -22.22 -5.51
C TYR A 105 -12.40 -22.48 -4.12
N GLY A 106 -13.61 -22.03 -3.86
CA GLY A 106 -14.27 -22.05 -2.56
C GLY A 106 -13.95 -20.82 -1.70
N ASP A 107 -14.92 -20.37 -0.90
CA ASP A 107 -14.77 -19.22 0.01
C ASP A 107 -13.66 -19.42 1.02
N GLU A 108 -13.52 -20.62 1.57
CA GLU A 108 -12.49 -20.97 2.55
C GLU A 108 -11.07 -20.77 1.97
N GLN A 109 -10.81 -21.31 0.78
CA GLN A 109 -9.52 -21.16 0.12
C GLN A 109 -9.19 -19.70 -0.19
N VAL A 110 -10.17 -18.92 -0.65
CA VAL A 110 -10.00 -17.48 -0.91
C VAL A 110 -9.74 -16.72 0.40
N LEU A 111 -10.42 -17.10 1.48
CA LEU A 111 -10.19 -16.50 2.79
C LEU A 111 -8.77 -16.81 3.30
N ILE A 112 -8.29 -18.04 3.13
CA ILE A 112 -6.90 -18.43 3.44
C ILE A 112 -5.91 -17.53 2.68
N TRP A 113 -6.02 -17.43 1.37
CA TRP A 113 -5.14 -16.57 0.56
C TRP A 113 -5.17 -15.08 0.95
N ARG A 114 -6.30 -14.61 1.46
CA ARG A 114 -6.48 -13.20 1.86
C ARG A 114 -5.97 -12.92 3.27
N ARG A 115 -6.09 -13.86 4.20
CA ARG A 115 -5.99 -13.62 5.64
C ARG A 115 -5.00 -14.51 6.38
N SER A 116 -4.57 -15.63 5.82
CA SER A 116 -3.56 -16.47 6.47
C SER A 116 -2.26 -15.68 6.66
N TYR A 117 -1.62 -15.93 7.79
CA TYR A 117 -0.35 -15.32 8.12
C TYR A 117 0.78 -15.79 7.20
N ASP A 118 0.87 -17.09 6.95
CA ASP A 118 1.99 -17.77 6.30
C ASP A 118 1.68 -18.46 4.97
N ILE A 119 0.42 -18.45 4.53
CA ILE A 119 0.01 -19.06 3.25
C ILE A 119 -0.15 -17.95 2.21
N ALA A 120 0.72 -17.97 1.20
CA ALA A 120 0.65 -17.07 0.06
C ALA A 120 -0.31 -17.58 -1.03
N PRO A 121 -0.91 -16.71 -1.86
CA PRO A 121 -1.55 -17.10 -3.11
C PRO A 121 -0.54 -17.71 -4.09
N LEU A 122 -1.04 -18.32 -5.17
CA LEU A 122 -0.21 -18.86 -6.24
C LEU A 122 0.67 -17.75 -6.85
N PRO A 123 1.99 -17.98 -7.03
CA PRO A 123 2.89 -16.97 -7.55
C PRO A 123 2.61 -16.67 -9.04
N LEU A 124 3.02 -15.51 -9.49
CA LEU A 124 3.18 -15.22 -10.92
C LEU A 124 4.28 -16.11 -11.52
N SER A 125 4.13 -16.52 -12.78
CA SER A 125 5.23 -17.14 -13.52
C SER A 125 6.37 -16.12 -13.76
N GLU A 126 7.54 -16.62 -14.09
CA GLU A 126 8.69 -15.73 -14.27
C GLU A 126 8.55 -14.78 -15.46
N ASP A 127 7.87 -15.21 -16.48
CA ASP A 127 7.60 -14.49 -17.73
C ASP A 127 6.27 -13.73 -17.72
N ASP A 128 5.50 -13.79 -16.61
CA ASP A 128 4.25 -13.03 -16.50
C ASP A 128 4.53 -11.53 -16.61
N PRO A 129 3.87 -10.79 -17.52
CA PRO A 129 4.10 -9.37 -17.72
C PRO A 129 3.78 -8.52 -16.46
N ARG A 130 3.03 -9.06 -15.50
CA ARG A 130 2.75 -8.41 -14.21
C ARG A 130 3.86 -8.62 -13.18
N ASN A 131 4.89 -9.42 -13.51
CA ASN A 131 6.03 -9.62 -12.61
C ASN A 131 6.74 -8.28 -12.39
N PRO A 132 6.96 -7.85 -11.13
CA PRO A 132 7.55 -6.55 -10.80
C PRO A 132 8.92 -6.30 -11.46
N ARG A 133 9.69 -7.33 -11.80
CA ARG A 133 10.98 -7.19 -12.48
C ARG A 133 10.90 -6.49 -13.84
N PHE A 134 9.73 -6.49 -14.48
CA PHE A 134 9.50 -5.81 -15.76
C PHE A 134 9.01 -4.37 -15.60
N ASP A 135 8.73 -3.94 -14.38
CA ASP A 135 8.20 -2.60 -14.10
C ASP A 135 9.35 -1.63 -13.78
N ILE A 136 9.43 -0.55 -14.57
CA ILE A 136 10.47 0.48 -14.45
C ILE A 136 10.58 1.07 -13.02
N ARG A 137 9.51 1.05 -12.24
CA ARG A 137 9.50 1.55 -10.86
C ARG A 137 10.42 0.76 -9.92
N TYR A 138 10.73 -0.48 -10.27
CA TYR A 138 11.53 -1.40 -9.45
C TYR A 138 12.89 -1.74 -10.08
N LYS A 139 13.30 -1.03 -11.15
CA LYS A 139 14.54 -1.30 -11.90
C LYS A 139 15.83 -1.35 -11.05
N ASP A 140 15.82 -0.61 -9.93
CA ASP A 140 16.97 -0.53 -9.02
C ASP A 140 16.85 -1.52 -7.84
N VAL A 141 15.83 -2.37 -7.82
CA VAL A 141 15.61 -3.41 -6.81
C VAL A 141 16.12 -4.74 -7.36
N PRO A 142 16.99 -5.46 -6.63
CA PRO A 142 17.45 -6.78 -7.07
C PRO A 142 16.27 -7.74 -7.28
N ASP A 143 16.24 -8.48 -8.38
CA ASP A 143 15.16 -9.40 -8.76
C ASP A 143 14.78 -10.38 -7.63
N LYS A 144 15.78 -10.84 -6.87
CA LYS A 144 15.57 -11.76 -5.74
C LYS A 144 14.77 -11.15 -4.57
N GLU A 145 14.68 -9.82 -4.50
CA GLU A 145 13.91 -9.11 -3.47
C GLU A 145 12.49 -8.77 -3.95
N LEU A 146 12.22 -8.90 -5.25
CA LEU A 146 10.90 -8.62 -5.82
C LEU A 146 9.98 -9.84 -5.67
N PRO A 147 8.85 -9.71 -4.96
CA PRO A 147 7.93 -10.82 -4.75
C PRO A 147 7.13 -11.15 -6.01
N ARG A 148 6.92 -12.43 -6.27
CA ARG A 148 5.92 -12.91 -7.24
C ARG A 148 4.59 -13.28 -6.58
N THR A 149 4.59 -13.36 -5.25
CA THR A 149 3.44 -13.52 -4.35
C THR A 149 3.92 -13.27 -2.93
N GLU A 150 3.00 -12.94 -2.03
CA GLU A 150 3.30 -12.77 -0.60
C GLU A 150 2.19 -13.34 0.28
N SER A 151 2.57 -13.97 1.39
CA SER A 151 1.76 -14.12 2.59
C SER A 151 1.81 -12.82 3.43
N LEU A 152 1.07 -12.74 4.53
CA LEU A 152 1.23 -11.62 5.46
C LEU A 152 2.61 -11.63 6.12
N LYS A 153 3.17 -12.81 6.42
CA LYS A 153 4.52 -12.98 6.95
C LYS A 153 5.56 -12.38 6.01
N ASP A 154 5.52 -12.73 4.72
CA ASP A 154 6.45 -12.21 3.71
C ASP A 154 6.35 -10.68 3.61
N THR A 155 5.13 -10.13 3.66
CA THR A 155 4.89 -8.69 3.66
C THR A 155 5.53 -8.03 4.89
N VAL A 156 5.38 -8.62 6.08
CA VAL A 156 6.02 -8.11 7.31
C VAL A 156 7.53 -8.18 7.20
N GLU A 157 8.10 -9.28 6.73
CA GLU A 157 9.55 -9.45 6.54
C GLU A 157 10.12 -8.43 5.55
N ARG A 158 9.36 -8.04 4.52
CA ARG A 158 9.73 -6.99 3.57
C ARG A 158 9.68 -5.58 4.19
N ILE A 159 8.67 -5.29 5.01
CA ILE A 159 8.45 -3.96 5.60
C ILE A 159 9.41 -3.73 6.78
N LEU A 160 9.64 -4.75 7.61
CA LEU A 160 10.29 -4.62 8.90
C LEU A 160 11.70 -4.02 8.87
N PRO A 161 12.60 -4.33 7.91
CA PRO A 161 13.88 -3.65 7.79
C PRO A 161 13.72 -2.15 7.55
N TYR A 162 12.85 -1.75 6.63
CA TYR A 162 12.58 -0.34 6.33
C TYR A 162 11.96 0.40 7.53
N TRP A 163 11.08 -0.26 8.27
CA TRP A 163 10.56 0.28 9.53
C TRP A 163 11.68 0.54 10.53
N LYS A 164 12.55 -0.44 10.77
CA LYS A 164 13.62 -0.35 11.77
C LYS A 164 14.71 0.66 11.41
N GLU A 165 15.06 0.73 10.13
CA GLU A 165 16.21 1.51 9.64
C GLU A 165 15.85 2.93 9.23
N VAL A 166 14.59 3.18 8.81
CA VAL A 166 14.15 4.45 8.23
C VAL A 166 13.03 5.09 9.04
N ILE A 167 11.88 4.41 9.19
CA ILE A 167 10.70 5.04 9.79
C ILE A 167 10.88 5.23 11.30
N PHE A 168 11.26 4.19 12.01
CA PHE A 168 11.40 4.26 13.48
C PHE A 168 12.46 5.26 13.95
N PRO A 169 13.65 5.38 13.33
CA PRO A 169 14.59 6.43 13.67
C PRO A 169 14.06 7.85 13.47
N THR A 170 13.24 8.07 12.43
CA THR A 170 12.60 9.38 12.22
C THR A 170 11.71 9.78 13.39
N LEU A 171 11.01 8.85 14.04
CA LEU A 171 10.21 9.12 15.24
C LEU A 171 11.04 9.61 16.44
N ARG A 172 12.36 9.44 16.43
CA ARG A 172 13.23 9.97 17.48
C ARG A 172 13.45 11.48 17.36
N THR A 173 13.41 11.99 16.12
CA THR A 173 13.70 13.41 15.79
C THR A 173 12.45 14.19 15.40
N ALA A 174 11.43 13.53 14.84
CA ALA A 174 10.17 14.12 14.46
C ALA A 174 9.10 13.95 15.55
N ASP A 175 8.21 14.92 15.67
CA ASP A 175 7.08 14.84 16.63
C ASP A 175 5.91 14.06 16.04
N GLN A 176 5.59 14.29 14.76
CA GLN A 176 4.48 13.65 14.10
C GLN A 176 4.88 13.23 12.67
N ILE A 177 4.61 11.97 12.32
CA ILE A 177 4.78 11.47 10.95
C ILE A 177 3.49 10.86 10.44
N LEU A 178 3.30 10.95 9.10
CA LEU A 178 2.18 10.32 8.39
C LEU A 178 2.69 9.15 7.56
N SER A 179 2.04 8.01 7.62
CA SER A 179 2.35 6.88 6.74
C SER A 179 1.10 6.36 6.06
N LEU A 180 1.13 6.33 4.72
CA LEU A 180 0.10 5.66 3.93
C LEU A 180 0.33 4.15 3.97
N ILE A 181 -0.72 3.44 4.34
CA ILE A 181 -0.70 1.98 4.48
C ILE A 181 -1.71 1.32 3.55
N HIS A 182 -1.51 0.03 3.33
CA HIS A 182 -2.45 -0.86 2.64
C HIS A 182 -2.96 -1.93 3.62
N ILE A 183 -4.28 -2.14 3.68
CA ILE A 183 -4.95 -3.09 4.57
C ILE A 183 -5.87 -4.00 3.76
#